data_a4b62cc1b2dcc7500248becf66c53202
#
_entry.id   a4b62cc1b2dcc7500248becf66c53202
#
_cell.length_a   1.000
_cell.length_b   1.000
_cell.length_c   1.000
_cell.angle_alpha   90.00
_cell.angle_beta   90.00
_cell.angle_gamma   90.00
#
_symmetry.space_group_name_H-M   'P 1'
#
loop_
_entity.id
_entity.type
_entity.pdbx_description
1 polymer ?
#
loop_
_entity_poly.entity_id
_entity_poly.type
_entity_poly.pdbx_seq_one_letter_code
_entity_poly.pdbx_strand_id
1 'polypeptide(L)'
;LGDVYKRQVLLNLGILVYLKYSVFFGQVFCDILSIFHIKISNPMQNMMLPLGISFYTLSAISYIVDVYRGKYKASDNLGKVALFLVFFPHIVEGPIGRFDLLGDQVYEGHPFDYKNATMGLQLVFWGLFKKIVIADRANMYVNQIFNFHDQYDGLYVIIGMLLYTLQLYAEFSGCMDIVRGLSLIHISEPT
;
A
#
# COMPACT_ATOMS: atom_id res chain seq x y z
N LEU A 1 24.14 8.10 18.56
CA LEU A 1 23.61 7.42 17.35
C LEU A 1 22.11 7.16 17.46
N GLY A 2 21.59 6.64 18.59
CA GLY A 2 20.15 6.36 18.77
C GLY A 2 19.22 7.53 18.51
N ASP A 3 19.62 8.76 18.84
CA ASP A 3 18.78 9.95 18.65
C ASP A 3 18.66 10.36 17.18
N VAL A 4 19.62 10.05 16.33
CA VAL A 4 19.55 10.30 14.88
C VAL A 4 18.48 9.42 14.25
N TYR A 5 18.45 8.13 14.57
CA TYR A 5 17.43 7.20 14.07
C TYR A 5 16.02 7.58 14.54
N LYS A 6 15.87 7.96 15.82
CA LYS A 6 14.59 8.45 16.35
C LYS A 6 14.09 9.69 15.59
N ARG A 7 14.96 10.66 15.32
CA ARG A 7 14.62 11.85 14.54
C ARG A 7 14.21 11.51 13.12
N GLN A 8 14.89 10.57 12.46
CA GLN A 8 14.54 10.11 11.11
C GLN A 8 13.16 9.44 11.07
N VAL A 9 12.85 8.57 12.05
CA VAL A 9 11.53 7.93 12.16
C VAL A 9 10.45 8.99 12.40
N LEU A 10 10.67 9.92 13.34
CA LEU A 10 9.72 11.00 13.63
C LEU A 10 9.48 11.91 12.43
N LEU A 11 10.53 12.21 11.66
CA LEU A 11 10.42 13.02 10.45
C LEU A 11 9.60 12.30 9.38
N ASN A 12 9.86 11.02 9.12
CA ASN A 12 9.10 10.22 8.16
C ASN A 12 7.63 10.10 8.56
N LEU A 13 7.34 9.81 9.85
CA LEU A 13 5.99 9.77 10.37
C LEU A 13 5.31 11.15 10.31
N GLY A 14 6.03 12.22 10.63
CA GLY A 14 5.52 13.59 10.56
C GLY A 14 5.10 13.97 9.14
N ILE A 15 5.92 13.66 8.14
CA ILE A 15 5.59 13.88 6.73
C ILE A 15 4.35 13.06 6.33
N LEU A 16 4.28 11.79 6.72
CA LEU A 16 3.14 10.93 6.42
C LEU A 16 1.86 11.49 7.04
N VAL A 17 1.88 11.85 8.33
CA VAL A 17 0.74 12.41 9.04
C VAL A 17 0.32 13.74 8.41
N TYR A 18 1.27 14.61 8.10
CA TYR A 18 0.99 15.88 7.45
C TYR A 18 0.32 15.68 6.09
N LEU A 19 0.88 14.86 5.22
CA LEU A 19 0.33 14.67 3.88
C LEU A 19 -1.01 13.92 3.90
N LYS A 20 -1.16 12.90 4.73
CA LYS A 20 -2.36 12.05 4.74
C LYS A 20 -3.54 12.68 5.47
N TYR A 21 -3.26 13.41 6.54
CA TYR A 21 -4.32 13.90 7.43
C TYR A 21 -4.48 15.43 7.42
N SER A 22 -3.69 16.17 6.64
CA SER A 22 -3.79 17.63 6.55
C SER A 22 -5.16 18.12 6.11
N VAL A 23 -5.80 17.45 5.15
CA VAL A 23 -7.14 17.77 4.67
C VAL A 23 -8.16 17.60 5.79
N PHE A 24 -8.08 16.47 6.52
CA PHE A 24 -8.97 16.19 7.66
C PHE A 24 -8.80 17.21 8.79
N PHE A 25 -7.56 17.45 9.24
CA PHE A 25 -7.31 18.44 10.29
C PHE A 25 -7.66 19.86 9.85
N GLY A 26 -7.41 20.19 8.58
CA GLY A 26 -7.84 21.46 7.99
C GLY A 26 -9.35 21.63 8.02
N GLN A 27 -10.11 20.57 7.71
CA GLN A 27 -11.57 20.62 7.78
C GLN A 27 -12.07 20.78 9.21
N VAL A 28 -11.57 19.97 10.15
CA VAL A 28 -11.92 20.09 11.57
C VAL A 28 -11.62 21.50 12.11
N PHE A 29 -10.49 22.08 11.72
CA PHE A 29 -10.13 23.44 12.11
C PHE A 29 -11.11 24.49 11.54
N CYS A 30 -11.49 24.37 10.27
CA CYS A 30 -12.50 25.24 9.65
C CYS A 30 -13.87 25.09 10.31
N ASP A 31 -14.26 23.86 10.67
CA ASP A 31 -15.54 23.60 11.34
C ASP A 31 -15.58 24.23 12.74
N ILE A 32 -14.48 24.14 13.49
CA ILE A 32 -14.36 24.82 14.81
C ILE A 32 -14.45 26.34 14.65
N LEU A 33 -13.77 26.92 13.65
CA LEU A 33 -13.84 28.37 13.41
C LEU A 33 -15.21 28.80 12.94
N SER A 34 -15.96 27.96 12.25
CA SER A 34 -17.33 28.28 11.84
C SER A 34 -18.28 28.45 13.01
N ILE A 35 -18.03 27.80 14.15
CA ILE A 35 -18.77 27.99 15.41
C ILE A 35 -18.63 29.46 15.93
N PHE A 36 -17.47 30.05 15.65
CA PHE A 36 -17.20 31.47 15.99
C PHE A 36 -17.62 32.45 14.88
N HIS A 37 -18.44 31.99 13.92
CA HIS A 37 -18.90 32.79 12.76
C HIS A 37 -17.78 33.20 11.78
N ILE A 38 -16.58 32.58 11.87
CA ILE A 38 -15.47 32.84 10.97
C ILE A 38 -15.52 31.77 9.84
N LYS A 39 -15.92 32.19 8.65
CA LYS A 39 -15.94 31.30 7.48
C LYS A 39 -14.61 31.36 6.75
N ILE A 40 -13.82 30.29 6.85
CA ILE A 40 -12.57 30.08 6.10
C ILE A 40 -12.72 28.81 5.28
N SER A 41 -12.36 28.85 4.00
CA SER A 41 -12.27 27.64 3.20
C SER A 41 -10.98 26.87 3.53
N ASN A 42 -11.05 25.54 3.55
CA ASN A 42 -9.89 24.72 3.83
C ASN A 42 -8.84 24.87 2.70
N PRO A 43 -7.67 25.49 2.95
CA PRO A 43 -6.65 25.71 1.92
C PRO A 43 -5.99 24.41 1.43
N MET A 44 -6.16 23.31 2.18
CA MET A 44 -5.56 22.00 1.88
C MET A 44 -6.50 21.05 1.13
N GLN A 45 -7.72 21.48 0.76
CA GLN A 45 -8.74 20.65 0.14
C GLN A 45 -8.30 20.03 -1.20
N ASN A 46 -7.39 20.66 -1.93
CA ASN A 46 -6.88 20.22 -3.21
C ASN A 46 -5.49 19.54 -3.13
N MET A 47 -5.06 19.11 -1.96
CA MET A 47 -3.76 18.48 -1.80
C MET A 47 -3.77 17.08 -2.42
N MET A 48 -3.00 16.89 -3.49
CA MET A 48 -2.86 15.60 -4.15
C MET A 48 -1.93 14.70 -3.34
N LEU A 49 -2.45 13.57 -2.86
CA LEU A 49 -1.65 12.58 -2.16
C LEU A 49 -0.82 11.76 -3.15
N PRO A 50 0.50 11.67 -2.98
CA PRO A 50 1.32 10.76 -3.78
C PRO A 50 0.88 9.31 -3.60
N LEU A 51 0.77 8.59 -4.71
CA LEU A 51 0.43 7.17 -4.70
C LEU A 51 1.47 6.39 -3.89
N GLY A 52 1.00 5.50 -3.00
CA GLY A 52 1.88 4.63 -2.22
C GLY A 52 2.63 5.29 -1.05
N ILE A 53 2.36 6.57 -0.72
CA ILE A 53 3.09 7.28 0.35
C ILE A 53 3.16 6.51 1.67
N SER A 54 2.09 5.82 2.04
CA SER A 54 2.05 5.01 3.26
C SER A 54 3.00 3.81 3.17
N PHE A 55 3.03 3.13 2.02
CA PHE A 55 3.84 1.92 1.83
C PHE A 55 5.34 2.24 1.82
N TYR A 56 5.80 3.20 1.02
CA TYR A 56 7.22 3.53 1.00
C TYR A 56 7.69 4.20 2.29
N THR A 57 6.83 4.97 2.99
CA THR A 57 7.20 5.52 4.30
C THR A 57 7.35 4.41 5.34
N LEU A 58 6.44 3.43 5.37
CA LEU A 58 6.56 2.28 6.28
C LEU A 58 7.77 1.42 5.94
N SER A 59 8.07 1.21 4.65
CA SER A 59 9.28 0.51 4.21
C SER A 59 10.56 1.24 4.63
N ALA A 60 10.59 2.58 4.52
CA ALA A 60 11.70 3.40 4.99
C ALA A 60 11.89 3.30 6.51
N ILE A 61 10.79 3.35 7.28
CA ILE A 61 10.83 3.18 8.73
C ILE A 61 11.32 1.79 9.11
N SER A 62 10.83 0.74 8.42
CA SER A 62 11.29 -0.64 8.62
C SER A 62 12.80 -0.75 8.40
N TYR A 63 13.32 -0.18 7.31
CA TYR A 63 14.75 -0.13 7.01
C TYR A 63 15.54 0.54 8.15
N ILE A 64 15.13 1.74 8.58
CA ILE A 64 15.78 2.50 9.66
C ILE A 64 15.78 1.71 10.98
N VAL A 65 14.67 1.08 11.33
CA VAL A 65 14.54 0.29 12.56
C VAL A 65 15.42 -0.97 12.52
N ASP A 66 15.48 -1.65 11.37
CA ASP A 66 16.27 -2.87 11.23
C ASP A 66 17.78 -2.57 11.25
N VAL A 67 18.23 -1.46 10.65
CA VAL A 67 19.61 -0.97 10.79
C VAL A 67 19.91 -0.58 12.23
N TYR A 68 19.00 0.11 12.92
CA TYR A 68 19.16 0.46 14.32
C TYR A 68 19.28 -0.76 15.23
N ARG A 69 18.53 -1.82 14.94
CA ARG A 69 18.58 -3.11 15.66
C ARG A 69 19.82 -3.95 15.31
N GLY A 70 20.63 -3.50 14.36
CA GLY A 70 21.83 -4.20 13.93
C GLY A 70 21.61 -5.48 13.14
N LYS A 71 20.40 -5.65 12.54
CA LYS A 71 20.13 -6.82 11.70
C LYS A 71 21.04 -6.86 10.46
N TYR A 72 21.34 -5.70 9.90
CA TYR A 72 22.29 -5.50 8.81
C TYR A 72 22.92 -4.10 8.88
N LYS A 73 24.03 -3.92 8.17
CA LYS A 73 24.71 -2.63 8.09
C LYS A 73 23.92 -1.67 7.20
N ALA A 74 23.96 -0.38 7.53
CA ALA A 74 23.42 0.64 6.64
C ALA A 74 24.12 0.57 5.27
N SER A 75 23.34 0.68 4.20
CA SER A 75 23.88 0.71 2.84
C SER A 75 24.56 2.06 2.58
N ASP A 76 25.80 2.05 2.10
CA ASP A 76 26.53 3.25 1.69
C ASP A 76 26.02 3.81 0.35
N ASN A 77 25.21 3.03 -0.39
CA ASN A 77 24.66 3.40 -1.68
C ASN A 77 23.20 3.85 -1.54
N LEU A 78 22.97 5.16 -1.58
CA LEU A 78 21.63 5.75 -1.53
C LEU A 78 20.75 5.30 -2.70
N GLY A 79 21.33 5.05 -3.89
CA GLY A 79 20.59 4.55 -5.04
C GLY A 79 19.99 3.16 -4.81
N LYS A 80 20.71 2.30 -4.07
CA LYS A 80 20.23 0.97 -3.69
C LYS A 80 19.03 1.04 -2.74
N VAL A 81 19.11 1.92 -1.74
CA VAL A 81 18.01 2.14 -0.79
C VAL A 81 16.81 2.78 -1.50
N ALA A 82 17.05 3.77 -2.36
CA ALA A 82 15.99 4.43 -3.13
C ALA A 82 15.28 3.42 -4.05
N LEU A 83 16.03 2.59 -4.79
CA LEU A 83 15.46 1.58 -5.68
C LEU A 83 14.59 0.57 -4.92
N PHE A 84 15.05 0.14 -3.73
CA PHE A 84 14.27 -0.72 -2.85
C PHE A 84 12.95 -0.06 -2.40
N LEU A 85 13.00 1.21 -2.00
CA LEU A 85 11.83 1.95 -1.52
C LEU A 85 10.81 2.23 -2.63
N VAL A 86 11.29 2.45 -3.87
CA VAL A 86 10.45 2.80 -5.03
C VAL A 86 10.12 1.56 -5.88
N PHE A 87 10.47 0.37 -5.43
CA PHE A 87 10.22 -0.86 -6.18
C PHE A 87 8.72 -1.03 -6.45
N PHE A 88 8.34 -0.88 -7.73
CA PHE A 88 6.95 -0.69 -8.15
C PHE A 88 5.96 -1.78 -7.69
N PRO A 89 6.32 -3.07 -7.58
CA PRO A 89 5.36 -4.07 -7.12
C PRO A 89 4.90 -3.87 -5.68
N HIS A 90 5.72 -3.19 -4.85
CA HIS A 90 5.43 -2.98 -3.43
C HIS A 90 4.73 -1.65 -3.14
N ILE A 91 4.77 -0.67 -4.07
CA ILE A 91 4.24 0.68 -3.81
C ILE A 91 2.73 0.71 -3.66
N VAL A 92 1.99 -0.13 -4.40
CA VAL A 92 0.52 -0.04 -4.47
C VAL A 92 -0.12 -0.78 -3.30
N GLU A 93 0.12 -2.08 -3.16
CA GLU A 93 -0.48 -2.95 -2.13
C GLU A 93 0.42 -4.13 -1.77
N GLY A 94 1.72 -4.05 -2.08
CA GLY A 94 2.65 -5.14 -1.83
C GLY A 94 2.98 -5.35 -0.35
N PRO A 95 3.50 -6.50 0.03
CA PRO A 95 4.02 -6.73 1.38
C PRO A 95 5.19 -5.79 1.63
N ILE A 96 5.36 -5.37 2.90
CA ILE A 96 6.52 -4.57 3.29
C ILE A 96 7.76 -5.42 3.06
N GLY A 97 8.53 -5.09 2.03
CA GLY A 97 9.74 -5.81 1.67
C GLY A 97 10.81 -5.70 2.75
N ARG A 98 11.59 -6.76 2.92
CA ARG A 98 12.77 -6.73 3.77
C ARG A 98 13.99 -6.37 2.94
N PHE A 99 14.74 -5.35 3.37
CA PHE A 99 15.90 -4.85 2.64
C PHE A 99 17.03 -5.92 2.54
N ASP A 100 17.20 -6.73 3.57
CA ASP A 100 18.18 -7.83 3.60
C ASP A 100 17.94 -8.91 2.55
N LEU A 101 16.69 -9.09 2.11
CA LEU A 101 16.31 -10.08 1.10
C LEU A 101 16.23 -9.49 -0.32
N LEU A 102 15.74 -8.26 -0.43
CA LEU A 102 15.40 -7.65 -1.72
C LEU A 102 16.42 -6.64 -2.23
N GLY A 103 17.10 -5.92 -1.31
CA GLY A 103 17.94 -4.79 -1.68
C GLY A 103 19.06 -5.16 -2.64
N ASP A 104 19.73 -6.29 -2.42
CA ASP A 104 20.81 -6.77 -3.27
C ASP A 104 20.27 -7.34 -4.58
N GLN A 105 19.21 -8.14 -4.52
CA GLN A 105 18.62 -8.78 -5.70
C GLN A 105 18.06 -7.78 -6.71
N VAL A 106 17.39 -6.72 -6.22
CA VAL A 106 16.82 -5.67 -7.11
C VAL A 106 17.92 -4.81 -7.74
N TYR A 107 19.07 -4.63 -7.06
CA TYR A 107 20.16 -3.82 -7.55
C TYR A 107 21.11 -4.56 -8.50
N GLU A 108 21.43 -5.79 -8.22
CA GLU A 108 22.43 -6.55 -8.97
C GLU A 108 21.88 -7.11 -10.28
N GLY A 109 20.55 -7.26 -10.39
CA GLY A 109 19.90 -7.89 -11.54
C GLY A 109 20.20 -9.38 -11.63
N HIS A 110 19.33 -10.12 -12.31
CA HIS A 110 19.47 -11.56 -12.48
C HIS A 110 19.30 -11.95 -13.95
N PRO A 111 19.96 -13.02 -14.41
CA PRO A 111 19.72 -13.56 -15.74
C PRO A 111 18.26 -14.01 -15.86
N PHE A 112 17.70 -13.88 -17.06
CA PHE A 112 16.34 -14.28 -17.34
C PHE A 112 16.17 -15.80 -17.16
N ASP A 113 15.24 -16.19 -16.30
CA ASP A 113 14.85 -17.60 -16.10
C ASP A 113 13.44 -17.83 -16.64
N TYR A 114 13.33 -18.64 -17.68
CA TYR A 114 12.07 -18.98 -18.33
C TYR A 114 11.07 -19.65 -17.37
N LYS A 115 11.53 -20.50 -16.45
CA LYS A 115 10.67 -21.18 -15.49
C LYS A 115 10.03 -20.18 -14.51
N ASN A 116 10.84 -19.27 -13.95
CA ASN A 116 10.36 -18.22 -13.06
C ASN A 116 9.42 -17.26 -13.78
N ALA A 117 9.73 -16.89 -15.02
CA ALA A 117 8.87 -16.05 -15.85
C ALA A 117 7.50 -16.70 -16.09
N THR A 118 7.47 -18.01 -16.43
CA THR A 118 6.21 -18.72 -16.67
C THR A 118 5.38 -18.84 -15.41
N MET A 119 5.99 -19.20 -14.26
CA MET A 119 5.29 -19.27 -12.97
C MET A 119 4.80 -17.89 -12.52
N GLY A 120 5.63 -16.86 -12.70
CA GLY A 120 5.26 -15.48 -12.39
C GLY A 120 4.06 -15.01 -13.21
N LEU A 121 4.04 -15.25 -14.51
CA LEU A 121 2.91 -14.93 -15.37
C LEU A 121 1.65 -15.68 -14.97
N GLN A 122 1.73 -16.96 -14.61
CA GLN A 122 0.57 -17.72 -14.11
C GLN A 122 -0.01 -17.07 -12.84
N LEU A 123 0.83 -16.64 -11.90
CA LEU A 123 0.39 -15.93 -10.69
C LEU A 123 -0.26 -14.59 -11.03
N VAL A 124 0.31 -13.82 -11.96
CA VAL A 124 -0.27 -12.55 -12.42
C VAL A 124 -1.65 -12.78 -13.01
N PHE A 125 -1.81 -13.74 -13.91
CA PHE A 125 -3.12 -14.05 -14.50
C PHE A 125 -4.13 -14.54 -13.48
N TRP A 126 -3.69 -15.34 -12.50
CA TRP A 126 -4.55 -15.80 -11.42
C TRP A 126 -4.98 -14.64 -10.50
N GLY A 127 -4.08 -13.71 -10.20
CA GLY A 127 -4.40 -12.49 -9.47
C GLY A 127 -5.38 -11.59 -10.21
N LEU A 128 -5.17 -11.37 -11.52
CA LEU A 128 -6.10 -10.63 -12.39
C LEU A 128 -7.49 -11.29 -12.44
N PHE A 129 -7.54 -12.61 -12.51
CA PHE A 129 -8.82 -13.33 -12.47
C PHE A 129 -9.56 -13.05 -11.16
N LYS A 130 -8.90 -13.15 -10.00
CA LYS A 130 -9.50 -12.83 -8.71
C LYS A 130 -10.01 -11.39 -8.66
N LYS A 131 -9.20 -10.44 -9.15
CA LYS A 131 -9.55 -9.01 -9.14
C LYS A 131 -10.75 -8.74 -10.06
N ILE A 132 -10.64 -9.07 -11.34
CA ILE A 132 -11.61 -8.66 -12.37
C ILE A 132 -12.89 -9.50 -12.31
N VAL A 133 -12.75 -10.84 -12.13
CA VAL A 133 -13.89 -11.75 -12.23
C VAL A 133 -14.63 -11.91 -10.90
N ILE A 134 -13.91 -11.93 -9.77
CA ILE A 134 -14.52 -12.13 -8.46
C ILE A 134 -14.76 -10.80 -7.76
N ALA A 135 -13.70 -10.02 -7.49
CA ALA A 135 -13.82 -8.82 -6.66
C ALA A 135 -14.67 -7.73 -7.33
N ASP A 136 -14.39 -7.37 -8.58
CA ASP A 136 -15.10 -6.31 -9.27
C ASP A 136 -16.58 -6.68 -9.53
N ARG A 137 -16.88 -7.96 -9.74
CA ARG A 137 -18.27 -8.42 -9.88
C ARG A 137 -19.00 -8.41 -8.55
N ALA A 138 -18.38 -8.87 -7.47
CA ALA A 138 -18.97 -8.78 -6.14
C ALA A 138 -19.21 -7.31 -5.74
N ASN A 139 -18.29 -6.40 -6.07
CA ASN A 139 -18.40 -4.98 -5.78
C ASN A 139 -19.67 -4.33 -6.37
N MET A 140 -20.09 -4.73 -7.57
CA MET A 140 -21.32 -4.20 -8.16
C MET A 140 -22.55 -4.52 -7.31
N TYR A 141 -22.69 -5.75 -6.84
CA TYR A 141 -23.80 -6.17 -5.99
C TYR A 141 -23.72 -5.55 -4.59
N VAL A 142 -22.52 -5.50 -4.01
CA VAL A 142 -22.26 -4.87 -2.71
C VAL A 142 -22.67 -3.41 -2.73
N ASN A 143 -22.22 -2.64 -3.73
CA ASN A 143 -22.57 -1.23 -3.87
C ASN A 143 -24.08 -1.04 -4.08
N GLN A 144 -24.73 -1.91 -4.83
CA GLN A 144 -26.18 -1.83 -5.02
C GLN A 144 -26.94 -2.05 -3.71
N ILE A 145 -26.59 -3.08 -2.95
CA ILE A 145 -27.26 -3.40 -1.68
C ILE A 145 -27.02 -2.31 -0.63
N PHE A 146 -25.77 -1.84 -0.48
CA PHE A 146 -25.46 -0.84 0.56
C PHE A 146 -25.93 0.57 0.23
N ASN A 147 -25.89 0.98 -1.04
CA ASN A 147 -26.37 2.30 -1.44
C ASN A 147 -27.91 2.42 -1.41
N PHE A 148 -28.62 1.31 -1.56
CA PHE A 148 -30.08 1.26 -1.58
C PHE A 148 -30.64 0.35 -0.46
N HIS A 149 -29.96 0.31 0.69
CA HIS A 149 -30.28 -0.58 1.81
C HIS A 149 -31.73 -0.49 2.28
N ASP A 150 -32.37 0.68 2.16
CA ASP A 150 -33.80 0.89 2.52
C ASP A 150 -34.78 0.11 1.64
N GLN A 151 -34.32 -0.35 0.46
CA GLN A 151 -35.14 -1.11 -0.50
C GLN A 151 -34.99 -2.62 -0.36
N TYR A 152 -34.07 -3.08 0.47
CA TYR A 152 -33.74 -4.50 0.64
C TYR A 152 -34.06 -5.00 2.04
N ASP A 153 -34.62 -6.20 2.11
CA ASP A 153 -34.87 -6.90 3.37
C ASP A 153 -33.57 -7.27 4.08
N GLY A 154 -33.62 -7.48 5.38
CA GLY A 154 -32.46 -7.82 6.21
C GLY A 154 -31.61 -9.01 5.72
N LEU A 155 -32.26 -9.99 5.04
CA LEU A 155 -31.56 -11.12 4.44
C LEU A 155 -30.59 -10.67 3.33
N TYR A 156 -31.01 -9.73 2.47
CA TYR A 156 -30.14 -9.20 1.42
C TYR A 156 -28.97 -8.42 1.99
N VAL A 157 -29.16 -7.72 3.10
CA VAL A 157 -28.07 -7.02 3.79
C VAL A 157 -27.03 -8.02 4.33
N ILE A 158 -27.47 -9.15 4.90
CA ILE A 158 -26.55 -10.21 5.34
C ILE A 158 -25.77 -10.79 4.16
N ILE A 159 -26.45 -11.08 3.05
CA ILE A 159 -25.78 -11.53 1.82
C ILE A 159 -24.78 -10.47 1.32
N GLY A 160 -25.15 -9.19 1.36
CA GLY A 160 -24.25 -8.07 1.03
C GLY A 160 -22.97 -8.05 1.87
N MET A 161 -23.08 -8.29 3.18
CA MET A 161 -21.90 -8.38 4.07
C MET A 161 -21.00 -9.56 3.73
N LEU A 162 -21.56 -10.73 3.41
CA LEU A 162 -20.80 -11.91 2.99
C LEU A 162 -20.09 -11.66 1.64
N LEU A 163 -20.80 -11.05 0.68
CA LEU A 163 -20.22 -10.67 -0.60
C LEU A 163 -19.13 -9.61 -0.44
N TYR A 164 -19.30 -8.66 0.46
CA TYR A 164 -18.27 -7.66 0.78
C TYR A 164 -17.00 -8.31 1.34
N THR A 165 -17.15 -9.28 2.24
CA THR A 165 -16.02 -10.03 2.79
C THR A 165 -15.30 -10.82 1.69
N LEU A 166 -16.04 -11.47 0.80
CA LEU A 166 -15.49 -12.17 -0.36
C LEU A 166 -14.76 -11.22 -1.32
N GLN A 167 -15.37 -10.06 -1.58
CA GLN A 167 -14.78 -9.00 -2.41
C GLN A 167 -13.42 -8.55 -1.84
N LEU A 168 -13.37 -8.17 -0.57
CA LEU A 168 -12.13 -7.73 0.08
C LEU A 168 -11.05 -8.80 0.04
N TYR A 169 -11.42 -10.06 0.33
CA TYR A 169 -10.48 -11.17 0.25
C TYR A 169 -9.95 -11.38 -1.16
N ALA A 170 -10.82 -11.40 -2.17
CA ALA A 170 -10.44 -11.63 -3.55
C ALA A 170 -9.59 -10.45 -4.09
N GLU A 171 -9.92 -9.23 -3.73
CA GLU A 171 -9.18 -8.03 -4.11
C GLU A 171 -7.76 -8.04 -3.53
N PHE A 172 -7.64 -8.21 -2.20
CA PHE A 172 -6.34 -8.25 -1.54
C PHE A 172 -5.50 -9.46 -2.00
N SER A 173 -6.08 -10.65 -2.02
CA SER A 173 -5.40 -11.87 -2.48
C SER A 173 -4.99 -11.77 -3.95
N GLY A 174 -5.83 -11.16 -4.81
CA GLY A 174 -5.52 -10.94 -6.22
C GLY A 174 -4.34 -10.00 -6.40
N CYS A 175 -4.32 -8.87 -5.71
CA CYS A 175 -3.19 -7.93 -5.73
C CYS A 175 -1.90 -8.57 -5.21
N MET A 176 -1.96 -9.35 -4.15
CA MET A 176 -0.79 -10.07 -3.62
C MET A 176 -0.23 -11.09 -4.62
N ASP A 177 -1.08 -11.82 -5.35
CA ASP A 177 -0.63 -12.76 -6.36
C ASP A 177 0.02 -12.04 -7.56
N ILE A 178 -0.51 -10.89 -7.97
CA ILE A 178 0.09 -10.05 -9.02
C ILE A 178 1.48 -9.57 -8.58
N VAL A 179 1.61 -9.03 -7.36
CA VAL A 179 2.88 -8.55 -6.82
C VAL A 179 3.91 -9.67 -6.72
N ARG A 180 3.51 -10.84 -6.20
CA ARG A 180 4.39 -12.00 -6.12
C ARG A 180 4.80 -12.51 -7.50
N GLY A 181 3.88 -12.53 -8.45
CA GLY A 181 4.16 -12.93 -9.83
C GLY A 181 5.16 -11.98 -10.50
N LEU A 182 4.98 -10.66 -10.35
CA LEU A 182 5.91 -9.66 -10.85
C LEU A 182 7.28 -9.74 -10.16
N SER A 183 7.30 -9.97 -8.85
CA SER A 183 8.53 -10.19 -8.10
C SER A 183 9.28 -11.41 -8.62
N LEU A 184 8.58 -12.53 -8.87
CA LEU A 184 9.19 -13.77 -9.39
C LEU A 184 9.79 -13.61 -10.79
N ILE A 185 9.23 -12.74 -11.63
CA ILE A 185 9.76 -12.43 -12.97
C ILE A 185 11.04 -11.60 -12.88
N HIS A 186 11.11 -10.66 -11.92
CA HIS A 186 12.22 -9.70 -11.83
C HIS A 186 13.29 -10.09 -10.82
N ILE A 187 13.01 -11.03 -9.93
CA ILE A 187 13.86 -11.45 -8.81
C ILE A 187 13.88 -12.97 -8.76
N SER A 188 15.04 -13.56 -8.53
CA SER A 188 15.20 -15.03 -8.55
C SER A 188 14.53 -15.74 -7.38
N GLU A 189 14.26 -15.05 -6.27
CA GLU A 189 13.59 -15.61 -5.09
C GLU A 189 12.40 -14.76 -4.69
N PRO A 190 11.16 -15.31 -4.74
CA PRO A 190 9.98 -14.60 -4.25
C PRO A 190 10.04 -14.45 -2.72
N THR A 191 9.81 -13.27 -2.26
CA THR A 191 9.62 -13.00 -0.83
C THR A 191 8.28 -13.50 -0.33
#